data_06b76f40d7ce3633c041a159b6181054
#
_entry.id   06b76f40d7ce3633c041a159b6181054
#
_cell.length_a   1.000
_cell.length_b   1.000
_cell.length_c   1.000
_cell.angle_alpha   90.00
_cell.angle_beta   90.00
_cell.angle_gamma   90.00
#
_symmetry.space_group_name_H-M   'P 1'
#
loop_
_entity.id
_entity.type
_entity.pdbx_description
1 polymer ?
#
loop_
_entity_poly.entity_id
_entity_poly.type
_entity_poly.pdbx_seq_one_letter_code
_entity_poly.pdbx_strand_id
1 'polypeptide(L)'
;MVLEIERRFLVRSDAWRSSAGPAQPLRQGYLAASADGVTVRMRLRGTDQAWLTLKAAADAVGLVRHEFEYPIPVADAEALWDLAPHRLDKVRYALDCPGGDWV
;
A
#
# COMPACT_ATOMS: atom_id res chain seq x y z
N MET A 1 -3.76 -11.51 12.28
CA MET A 1 -3.56 -10.06 12.37
C MET A 1 -2.07 -9.76 12.46
N VAL A 2 -1.64 -8.75 11.73
CA VAL A 2 -0.26 -8.25 11.75
C VAL A 2 -0.27 -6.80 12.19
N LEU A 3 0.72 -6.40 12.96
CA LEU A 3 0.95 -4.99 13.26
C LEU A 3 1.87 -4.40 12.20
N GLU A 4 1.49 -3.27 11.65
CA GLU A 4 2.31 -2.51 10.72
C GLU A 4 2.88 -1.29 11.42
N ILE A 5 4.19 -1.13 11.35
CA ILE A 5 4.91 0.05 11.85
C ILE A 5 5.59 0.69 10.65
N GLU A 6 5.22 1.94 10.37
CA GLU A 6 5.66 2.63 9.17
C GLU A 6 6.01 4.08 9.46
N ARG A 7 7.04 4.58 8.79
CA ARG A 7 7.41 5.99 8.78
C ARG A 7 7.57 6.47 7.35
N ARG A 8 7.17 7.72 7.12
CA ARG A 8 7.22 8.34 5.81
C ARG A 8 8.12 9.56 5.83
N PHE A 9 8.92 9.70 4.78
CA PHE A 9 9.86 10.80 4.61
C PHE A 9 9.75 11.39 3.22
N LEU A 10 9.91 12.71 3.12
CA LEU A 10 10.00 13.36 1.82
C LEU A 10 11.40 13.16 1.25
N VAL A 11 11.45 12.93 -0.07
CA VAL A 11 12.71 12.74 -0.78
C VAL A 11 13.31 14.10 -1.13
N ARG A 12 14.62 14.27 -0.88
CA ARG A 12 15.32 15.52 -1.16
C ARG A 12 15.75 15.68 -2.60
N SER A 13 16.00 14.56 -3.30
CA SER A 13 16.55 14.59 -4.66
C SER A 13 16.24 13.28 -5.36
N ASP A 14 16.71 13.11 -6.58
CA ASP A 14 16.61 11.89 -7.36
C ASP A 14 17.70 10.86 -7.04
N ALA A 15 18.54 11.11 -6.04
CA ALA A 15 19.64 10.20 -5.65
C ALA A 15 19.17 8.81 -5.25
N TRP A 16 17.93 8.67 -4.77
CA TRP A 16 17.33 7.38 -4.42
C TRP A 16 17.25 6.42 -5.61
N ARG A 17 17.22 6.93 -6.85
CA ARG A 17 17.08 6.12 -8.05
C ARG A 17 18.24 5.15 -8.25
N SER A 18 19.45 5.52 -7.81
CA SER A 18 20.61 4.63 -7.89
C SER A 18 20.51 3.43 -6.95
N SER A 19 19.67 3.52 -5.91
CA SER A 19 19.42 2.45 -4.95
C SER A 19 18.13 1.68 -5.25
N ALA A 20 17.41 2.06 -6.31
CA ALA A 20 16.10 1.47 -6.61
C ALA A 20 16.23 0.11 -7.28
N GLY A 21 15.42 -0.83 -6.84
CA GLY A 21 15.20 -2.10 -7.50
C GLY A 21 14.25 -1.97 -8.69
N PRO A 22 13.74 -3.10 -9.21
CA PRO A 22 12.81 -3.09 -10.33
C PRO A 22 11.52 -2.31 -10.01
N ALA A 23 10.99 -1.64 -11.02
CA ALA A 23 9.70 -0.96 -10.92
C ALA A 23 8.56 -1.97 -10.75
N GLN A 24 7.68 -1.71 -9.80
CA GLN A 24 6.49 -2.52 -9.56
C GLN A 24 5.24 -1.66 -9.74
N PRO A 25 4.54 -1.79 -10.89
CA PRO A 25 3.27 -1.07 -11.09
C PRO A 25 2.21 -1.58 -10.10
N LEU A 26 1.53 -0.65 -9.45
CA LEU A 26 0.46 -0.94 -8.50
C LEU A 26 -0.75 -0.10 -8.85
N ARG A 27 -1.93 -0.72 -8.80
CA ARG A 27 -3.21 -0.03 -8.81
C ARG A 27 -3.88 -0.25 -7.46
N GLN A 28 -4.32 0.82 -6.82
CA GLN A 28 -4.97 0.76 -5.53
C GLN A 28 -6.31 1.46 -5.59
N GLY A 29 -7.35 0.77 -5.12
CA GLY A 29 -8.67 1.34 -4.96
C GLY A 29 -9.05 1.40 -3.49
N TYR A 30 -9.46 2.57 -3.01
CA TYR A 30 -9.93 2.75 -1.65
C TYR A 30 -11.45 2.64 -1.64
N LEU A 31 -11.96 1.57 -1.03
CA LEU A 31 -13.39 1.29 -0.94
C LEU A 31 -14.02 2.04 0.23
N ALA A 32 -13.28 2.19 1.30
CA ALA A 32 -13.65 2.97 2.47
C ALA A 32 -12.39 3.52 3.12
N ALA A 33 -12.43 4.76 3.58
CA ALA A 33 -11.35 5.38 4.30
C ALA A 33 -11.93 6.27 5.39
N SER A 34 -11.49 6.05 6.64
CA SER A 34 -11.91 6.83 7.79
C SER A 34 -10.70 7.18 8.63
N ALA A 35 -10.61 8.43 9.08
CA ALA A 35 -9.53 8.87 9.95
C ALA A 35 -9.54 8.12 11.29
N ASP A 36 -10.72 7.80 11.79
CA ASP A 36 -10.91 7.17 13.12
C ASP A 36 -11.38 5.71 13.02
N GLY A 37 -11.44 5.16 11.83
CA GLY A 37 -11.98 3.83 11.60
C GLY A 37 -11.05 2.96 10.78
N VAL A 38 -11.67 2.09 9.98
CA VAL A 38 -10.98 1.13 9.15
C VAL A 38 -10.87 1.66 7.73
N THR A 39 -9.67 1.58 7.18
CA THR A 39 -9.42 1.78 5.74
C THR A 39 -9.51 0.43 5.05
N VAL A 40 -10.31 0.36 3.99
CA VAL A 40 -10.45 -0.83 3.15
C VAL A 40 -9.89 -0.51 1.76
N ARG A 41 -8.89 -1.27 1.35
CA ARG A 41 -8.17 -1.05 0.10
C ARG A 41 -8.04 -2.35 -0.68
N MET A 42 -8.27 -2.30 -2.00
CA MET A 42 -7.81 -3.33 -2.90
C MET A 42 -6.49 -2.90 -3.55
N ARG A 43 -5.65 -3.85 -3.88
CA ARG A 43 -4.39 -3.60 -4.59
C ARG A 43 -4.19 -4.66 -5.67
N LEU A 44 -3.84 -4.19 -6.87
CA LEU A 44 -3.36 -5.03 -7.97
C LEU A 44 -1.88 -4.75 -8.17
N ARG A 45 -1.06 -5.79 -8.17
CA ARG A 45 0.35 -5.70 -8.51
C ARG A 45 0.56 -6.35 -9.88
N GLY A 46 0.96 -5.54 -10.86
CA GLY A 46 1.00 -6.01 -12.24
C GLY A 46 -0.38 -6.43 -12.70
N THR A 47 -0.48 -7.63 -13.29
CA THR A 47 -1.72 -8.18 -13.83
C THR A 47 -2.11 -9.52 -13.19
N ASP A 48 -1.35 -10.01 -12.21
CA ASP A 48 -1.44 -11.38 -11.74
C ASP A 48 -1.60 -11.54 -10.23
N GLN A 49 -1.44 -10.49 -9.46
CA GLN A 49 -1.56 -10.57 -8.01
C GLN A 49 -2.45 -9.46 -7.45
N ALA A 50 -3.30 -9.83 -6.51
CA ALA A 50 -4.24 -8.90 -5.89
C ALA A 50 -4.47 -9.21 -4.42
N TRP A 51 -4.76 -8.16 -3.65
CA TRP A 51 -5.03 -8.24 -2.22
C TRP A 51 -6.16 -7.31 -1.82
N LEU A 52 -6.85 -7.71 -0.77
CA LEU A 52 -7.75 -6.86 -0.01
C LEU A 52 -7.10 -6.58 1.35
N THR A 53 -6.97 -5.32 1.70
CA THR A 53 -6.29 -4.90 2.93
C THR A 53 -7.22 -4.05 3.79
N LEU A 54 -7.29 -4.39 5.07
CA LEU A 54 -7.98 -3.60 6.07
C LEU A 54 -6.94 -3.07 7.06
N LYS A 55 -6.96 -1.77 7.32
CA LYS A 55 -6.04 -1.13 8.28
C LYS A 55 -6.83 -0.30 9.28
N ALA A 56 -6.44 -0.40 10.55
CA ALA A 56 -7.00 0.39 11.62
C ALA A 56 -5.88 0.90 12.53
N ALA A 57 -6.02 2.12 13.05
CA ALA A 57 -5.04 2.69 13.96
C ALA A 57 -4.93 1.86 15.24
N ALA A 58 -3.71 1.56 15.69
CA ALA A 58 -3.43 0.89 16.94
C ALA A 58 -2.90 1.86 18.01
N ASP A 59 -2.53 3.08 17.63
CA ASP A 59 -2.12 4.14 18.53
C ASP A 59 -2.72 5.49 18.11
N ALA A 60 -2.59 6.49 18.99
CA ALA A 60 -3.20 7.81 18.78
C ALA A 60 -2.51 8.63 17.69
N VAL A 61 -1.25 8.35 17.35
CA VAL A 61 -0.48 9.10 16.35
C VAL A 61 -0.52 8.44 14.97
N GLY A 62 -1.12 7.23 14.86
CA GLY A 62 -1.23 6.52 13.60
C GLY A 62 0.08 5.91 13.09
N LEU A 63 1.12 5.84 13.92
CA LEU A 63 2.40 5.23 13.57
C LEU A 63 2.30 3.70 13.50
N VAL A 64 1.50 3.12 14.40
CA VAL A 64 1.25 1.67 14.46
C VAL A 64 -0.18 1.40 14.02
N ARG A 65 -0.36 0.41 13.15
CA ARG A 65 -1.66 0.02 12.63
C ARG A 65 -1.87 -1.48 12.73
N HIS A 66 -3.10 -1.87 13.01
CA HIS A 66 -3.54 -3.24 12.77
C HIS A 66 -3.74 -3.41 11.27
N GLU A 67 -3.24 -4.51 10.72
CA GLU A 67 -3.37 -4.82 9.31
C GLU A 67 -3.92 -6.24 9.12
N PHE A 68 -4.92 -6.34 8.27
CA PHE A 68 -5.46 -7.61 7.80
C PHE A 68 -5.34 -7.61 6.28
N GLU A 69 -4.63 -8.57 5.73
CA GLU A 69 -4.40 -8.64 4.30
C GLU A 69 -4.72 -10.03 3.78
N TYR A 70 -5.53 -10.08 2.73
CA TYR A 70 -5.98 -11.32 2.13
C TYR A 70 -5.73 -11.30 0.63
N PRO A 71 -5.08 -12.33 0.08
CA PRO A 71 -5.05 -12.50 -1.37
C PRO A 71 -6.47 -12.67 -1.89
N ILE A 72 -6.75 -12.04 -3.03
CA ILE A 72 -8.04 -12.18 -3.70
C ILE A 72 -7.82 -12.49 -5.18
N PRO A 73 -8.82 -13.08 -5.86
CA PRO A 73 -8.74 -13.27 -7.30
C PRO A 73 -8.59 -11.94 -8.03
N VAL A 74 -7.81 -11.92 -9.10
CA VAL A 74 -7.61 -10.72 -9.91
C VAL A 74 -8.95 -10.22 -10.49
N ALA A 75 -9.85 -11.13 -10.86
CA ALA A 75 -11.17 -10.75 -11.36
C ALA A 75 -11.97 -9.95 -10.32
N ASP A 76 -11.88 -10.34 -9.05
CA ASP A 76 -12.53 -9.60 -7.96
C ASP A 76 -11.90 -8.23 -7.78
N ALA A 77 -10.58 -8.16 -7.85
CA ALA A 77 -9.85 -6.89 -7.73
C ALA A 77 -10.22 -5.92 -8.86
N GLU A 78 -10.35 -6.39 -10.09
CA GLU A 78 -10.77 -5.56 -11.22
C GLU A 78 -12.18 -5.01 -10.99
N ALA A 79 -13.09 -5.83 -10.48
CA ALA A 79 -14.44 -5.38 -10.15
C ALA A 79 -14.42 -4.34 -9.02
N LEU A 80 -13.62 -4.55 -7.99
CA LEU A 80 -13.46 -3.60 -6.88
C LEU A 80 -12.82 -2.29 -7.34
N TRP A 81 -11.88 -2.35 -8.26
CA TRP A 81 -11.28 -1.17 -8.87
C TRP A 81 -12.35 -0.27 -9.50
N ASP A 82 -13.28 -0.87 -10.25
CA ASP A 82 -14.35 -0.11 -10.88
C ASP A 82 -15.34 0.50 -9.87
N LEU A 83 -15.48 -0.13 -8.71
CA LEU A 83 -16.37 0.33 -7.65
C LEU A 83 -15.72 1.35 -6.71
N ALA A 84 -14.40 1.42 -6.68
CA ALA A 84 -13.69 2.25 -5.72
C ALA A 84 -13.90 3.74 -5.98
N PRO A 85 -14.34 4.52 -4.97
CA PRO A 85 -14.51 5.96 -5.12
C PRO A 85 -13.18 6.71 -5.28
N HIS A 86 -12.09 6.17 -4.74
CA HIS A 86 -10.76 6.73 -4.88
C HIS A 86 -9.81 5.71 -5.45
N ARG A 87 -9.10 6.07 -6.50
CA ARG A 87 -8.17 5.20 -7.22
C ARG A 87 -6.82 5.87 -7.35
N LEU A 88 -5.77 5.04 -7.31
CA LEU A 88 -4.40 5.47 -7.41
C LEU A 88 -3.60 4.48 -8.24
N ASP A 89 -2.92 4.97 -9.27
CA ASP A 89 -1.88 4.27 -9.98
C ASP A 89 -0.54 4.75 -9.47
N LYS A 90 0.34 3.82 -9.13
CA LYS A 90 1.69 4.18 -8.69
C LYS A 90 2.71 3.14 -9.08
N VAL A 91 3.97 3.50 -8.98
CA VAL A 91 5.09 2.58 -9.16
C VAL A 91 5.86 2.52 -7.85
N ARG A 92 6.11 1.31 -7.39
CA ARG A 92 6.86 1.05 -6.17
C ARG A 92 8.26 0.59 -6.51
N TYR A 93 9.24 1.13 -5.79
CA TYR A 93 10.64 0.71 -5.86
C TYR A 93 11.12 0.34 -4.46
N ALA A 94 11.63 -0.89 -4.30
CA ALA A 94 12.38 -1.24 -3.11
C ALA A 94 13.75 -0.56 -3.18
N LEU A 95 14.21 0.03 -2.09
CA LEU A 95 15.47 0.76 -2.06
C LEU A 95 16.51 -0.02 -1.26
N ASP A 96 17.69 -0.18 -1.83
CA ASP A 96 18.84 -0.78 -1.16
C ASP A 96 19.58 0.29 -0.34
N CYS A 97 19.03 0.58 0.84
CA CYS A 97 19.54 1.59 1.76
C CYS A 97 19.64 1.02 3.17
N PRO A 98 20.62 1.46 3.97
CA PRO A 98 20.71 1.05 5.37
C PRO A 98 19.59 1.67 6.21
N GLY A 99 19.29 1.04 7.34
CA GLY A 99 18.37 1.58 8.34
C GLY A 99 16.94 1.07 8.28
N GLY A 100 16.66 0.02 7.49
CA GLY A 100 15.35 -0.62 7.43
C GLY A 100 14.95 -1.02 6.02
N ASP A 101 13.68 -1.40 5.88
CA ASP A 101 13.08 -1.72 4.59
C ASP A 101 12.52 -0.44 3.97
N TRP A 102 13.22 0.08 2.98
CA TRP A 102 12.86 1.33 2.31
C TRP A 102 12.16 1.08 0.97
N VAL A 103 11.17 1.85 0.70
CA VAL A 103 10.43 1.82 -0.56
C VAL A 103 10.17 3.23 -1.08
#